data_6b737ddeee6bec8023801b57f1218ec0
#
_entry.id   6b737ddeee6bec8023801b57f1218ec0
#
_cell.length_a   1.000
_cell.length_b   1.000
_cell.length_c   1.000
_cell.angle_alpha   90.00
_cell.angle_beta   90.00
_cell.angle_gamma   90.00
#
_symmetry.space_group_name_H-M   'P 1'
#
loop_
_entity.id
_entity.type
_entity.pdbx_description
1 polymer ?
#
loop_
_entity_poly.entity_id
_entity_poly.type
_entity_poly.pdbx_seq_one_letter_code
_entity_poly.pdbx_strand_id
1 'polypeptide(L)'
;MKKSRFQSYFPILYYLGELLIIVFSTEIMLLLTFTGWSYLNTIFISFWFLVSILFRSHVLGRGIENRKIIKTTFESLFFFSGFVCILNVLFFNLQFNIFTIITAIGVFYFSMLTYRLFVNFVLGRYRAFGGNILRCMIVGVNSHGLDLYNEILKHPQLGYRVKGIFGFKKKFSKEKIDVPFLGKLIDLSDDIYNNFDTIFFSDKLSSKAQSFLLSKADEFNLKANVIPDLVAHDVNNFFISKIESIPYININKLPLDNVYNQFVKRTFDITFSFLISIFFLSWMIPIFGLLIKISSKGPVFFVQKREGFKGIFFKCIKFRTMNLNQEADSKWADDNDERLTKIGKILRLTALDEMPQFINVLLGDMSVVGPRPHPINLNKEYESKIILFNKRHRFKPGITGLAQSKGFSGFISGLNDMRGRVKMDVFYFKNWSIILDLKIIMMTVFKMVSNLNLNSKI
;
A
#
# COMPACT_ATOMS: atom_id res chain seq x y z
N MET A 1 0.25 -6.00 16.64
CA MET A 1 1.01 -4.87 16.09
C MET A 1 2.18 -5.20 15.13
N LYS A 2 2.56 -6.47 14.89
CA LYS A 2 3.69 -6.83 13.96
C LYS A 2 3.29 -6.99 12.47
N LYS A 3 2.01 -6.82 12.10
CA LYS A 3 1.49 -7.15 10.75
C LYS A 3 1.82 -6.18 9.61
N SER A 4 2.17 -4.93 9.88
CA SER A 4 2.35 -3.93 8.82
C SER A 4 3.68 -4.07 8.06
N ARG A 5 4.74 -4.52 8.72
CA ARG A 5 6.07 -4.66 8.10
C ARG A 5 6.10 -5.74 7.02
N PHE A 6 5.52 -6.92 7.27
CA PHE A 6 5.50 -8.00 6.28
C PHE A 6 4.83 -7.58 4.97
N GLN A 7 3.66 -6.93 5.03
CA GLN A 7 2.94 -6.47 3.83
C GLN A 7 3.70 -5.38 3.04
N SER A 8 4.55 -4.62 3.70
CA SER A 8 5.34 -3.56 3.06
C SER A 8 6.61 -4.09 2.38
N TYR A 9 7.28 -5.07 2.96
CA TYR A 9 8.58 -5.56 2.45
C TYR A 9 8.47 -6.81 1.58
N PHE A 10 7.45 -7.64 1.81
CA PHE A 10 7.31 -8.89 1.07
C PHE A 10 7.25 -8.72 -0.46
N PRO A 11 6.49 -7.76 -1.02
CA PRO A 11 6.51 -7.54 -2.47
C PRO A 11 7.90 -7.20 -3.01
N ILE A 12 8.67 -6.41 -2.27
CA ILE A 12 10.03 -6.02 -2.65
C ILE A 12 10.93 -7.26 -2.68
N LEU A 13 10.90 -8.07 -1.62
CA LEU A 13 11.69 -9.31 -1.54
C LEU A 13 11.34 -10.30 -2.66
N TYR A 14 10.06 -10.39 -3.00
CA TYR A 14 9.60 -11.23 -4.09
C TYR A 14 10.19 -10.80 -5.44
N TYR A 15 10.11 -9.51 -5.75
CA TYR A 15 10.67 -9.00 -7.01
C TYR A 15 12.20 -8.99 -7.04
N LEU A 16 12.86 -8.82 -5.90
CA LEU A 16 14.31 -9.01 -5.80
C LEU A 16 14.71 -10.45 -6.14
N GLY A 17 13.93 -11.44 -5.70
CA GLY A 17 14.16 -12.83 -6.08
C GLY A 17 13.97 -13.09 -7.57
N GLU A 18 12.94 -12.53 -8.21
CA GLU A 18 12.78 -12.60 -9.67
C GLU A 18 13.97 -11.93 -10.41
N LEU A 19 14.40 -10.75 -9.93
CA LEU A 19 15.54 -10.03 -10.50
C LEU A 19 16.84 -10.85 -10.42
N LEU A 20 17.11 -11.48 -9.29
CA LEU A 20 18.28 -12.35 -9.13
C LEU A 20 18.25 -13.52 -10.12
N ILE A 21 17.07 -14.12 -10.35
CA ILE A 21 16.94 -15.22 -11.32
C ILE A 21 17.22 -14.74 -12.74
N ILE A 22 16.76 -13.54 -13.12
CA ILE A 22 17.03 -12.98 -14.45
C ILE A 22 18.52 -12.74 -14.61
N VAL A 23 19.16 -12.05 -13.66
CA VAL A 23 20.60 -11.78 -13.70
C VAL A 23 21.39 -13.09 -13.80
N PHE A 24 21.07 -14.06 -12.95
CA PHE A 24 21.75 -15.36 -12.98
C PHE A 24 21.57 -16.09 -14.32
N SER A 25 20.36 -16.08 -14.87
CA SER A 25 20.09 -16.76 -16.16
C SER A 25 20.74 -16.04 -17.33
N THR A 26 20.83 -14.71 -17.31
CA THR A 26 21.54 -13.94 -18.34
C THR A 26 23.04 -14.08 -18.22
N GLU A 27 23.62 -14.15 -17.02
CA GLU A 27 25.04 -14.44 -16.82
C GLU A 27 25.40 -15.82 -17.33
N ILE A 28 24.58 -16.85 -17.08
CA ILE A 28 24.81 -18.20 -17.68
C ILE A 28 24.80 -18.11 -19.20
N MET A 29 23.86 -17.38 -19.80
CA MET A 29 23.82 -17.21 -21.25
C MET A 29 25.08 -16.53 -21.79
N LEU A 30 25.56 -15.46 -21.13
CA LEU A 30 26.78 -14.74 -21.51
C LEU A 30 28.04 -15.59 -21.35
N LEU A 31 28.14 -16.39 -20.29
CA LEU A 31 29.23 -17.34 -20.08
C LEU A 31 29.28 -18.42 -21.17
N LEU A 32 28.12 -18.95 -21.58
CA LEU A 32 28.02 -19.95 -22.65
C LEU A 32 28.36 -19.38 -24.03
N THR A 33 28.30 -18.07 -24.23
CA THR A 33 28.53 -17.40 -25.51
C THR A 33 29.87 -16.67 -25.59
N PHE A 34 30.63 -16.61 -24.47
CA PHE A 34 31.91 -15.89 -24.37
C PHE A 34 31.80 -14.39 -24.75
N THR A 35 30.64 -13.79 -24.61
CA THR A 35 30.41 -12.38 -24.96
C THR A 35 30.39 -11.51 -23.71
N GLY A 36 31.19 -10.43 -23.72
CA GLY A 36 31.31 -9.48 -22.58
C GLY A 36 30.21 -8.39 -22.52
N TRP A 37 28.98 -8.68 -22.92
CA TRP A 37 27.93 -7.68 -23.15
C TRP A 37 27.07 -7.41 -21.90
N SER A 38 27.65 -6.79 -20.87
CA SER A 38 27.01 -6.55 -19.59
C SER A 38 25.70 -5.67 -19.65
N TYR A 39 25.55 -4.84 -20.69
CA TYR A 39 24.34 -4.03 -20.89
C TYR A 39 23.09 -4.85 -21.28
N LEU A 40 23.26 -6.08 -21.78
CA LEU A 40 22.13 -6.98 -22.05
C LEU A 40 21.32 -7.30 -20.81
N ASN A 41 21.96 -7.43 -19.66
CA ASN A 41 21.28 -7.64 -18.40
C ASN A 41 20.25 -6.52 -18.13
N THR A 42 20.62 -5.27 -18.38
CA THR A 42 19.73 -4.12 -18.18
C THR A 42 18.52 -4.17 -19.10
N ILE A 43 18.74 -4.54 -20.38
CA ILE A 43 17.65 -4.67 -21.38
C ILE A 43 16.71 -5.81 -20.98
N PHE A 44 17.23 -6.98 -20.64
CA PHE A 44 16.42 -8.14 -20.26
C PHE A 44 15.63 -7.88 -18.97
N ILE A 45 16.25 -7.28 -17.95
CA ILE A 45 15.57 -6.90 -16.71
C ILE A 45 14.42 -5.93 -17.01
N SER A 46 14.67 -4.87 -17.78
CA SER A 46 13.66 -3.86 -18.11
C SER A 46 12.49 -4.47 -18.86
N PHE A 47 12.77 -5.32 -19.85
CA PHE A 47 11.72 -5.98 -20.62
C PHE A 47 10.96 -7.03 -19.81
N TRP A 48 11.63 -7.79 -18.95
CA TRP A 48 10.94 -8.71 -18.03
C TRP A 48 9.96 -8.00 -17.11
N PHE A 49 10.36 -6.86 -16.55
CA PHE A 49 9.44 -6.05 -15.73
C PHE A 49 8.22 -5.62 -16.52
N LEU A 50 8.40 -5.16 -17.77
CA LEU A 50 7.29 -4.78 -18.64
C LEU A 50 6.35 -5.97 -18.90
N VAL A 51 6.88 -7.12 -19.26
CA VAL A 51 6.10 -8.34 -19.50
C VAL A 51 5.41 -8.81 -18.23
N SER A 52 6.11 -8.81 -17.10
CA SER A 52 5.55 -9.19 -15.80
C SER A 52 4.36 -8.31 -15.40
N ILE A 53 4.41 -7.02 -15.74
CA ILE A 53 3.32 -6.06 -15.56
C ILE A 53 2.13 -6.41 -16.47
N LEU A 54 2.37 -6.56 -17.77
CA LEU A 54 1.31 -6.79 -18.76
C LEU A 54 0.52 -8.07 -18.47
N PHE A 55 1.21 -9.15 -18.17
CA PHE A 55 0.58 -10.46 -17.92
C PHE A 55 0.13 -10.66 -16.46
N ARG A 56 0.32 -9.65 -15.59
CA ARG A 56 0.02 -9.77 -14.15
C ARG A 56 0.57 -11.07 -13.55
N SER A 57 1.72 -11.52 -14.04
CA SER A 57 2.35 -12.79 -13.67
C SER A 57 2.78 -12.85 -12.19
N HIS A 58 2.85 -11.70 -11.53
CA HIS A 58 3.22 -11.46 -10.14
C HIS A 58 2.03 -11.51 -9.16
N VAL A 59 0.88 -12.05 -9.55
CA VAL A 59 -0.30 -12.09 -8.67
C VAL A 59 -0.04 -13.01 -7.49
N LEU A 60 0.44 -12.41 -6.39
CA LEU A 60 0.56 -13.05 -5.10
C LEU A 60 -0.73 -12.78 -4.31
N GLY A 61 -1.60 -13.75 -4.25
CA GLY A 61 -2.87 -13.63 -3.52
C GLY A 61 -3.03 -14.73 -2.47
N ARG A 62 -4.16 -14.69 -1.77
CA ARG A 62 -4.61 -15.80 -0.95
C ARG A 62 -5.44 -16.73 -1.84
N GLY A 63 -5.21 -18.04 -1.77
CA GLY A 63 -5.95 -19.02 -2.57
C GLY A 63 -5.62 -18.99 -4.07
N ILE A 64 -4.39 -18.63 -4.46
CA ILE A 64 -3.97 -18.76 -5.85
C ILE A 64 -3.61 -20.20 -6.12
N GLU A 65 -4.36 -20.82 -7.03
CA GLU A 65 -4.08 -22.17 -7.49
C GLU A 65 -2.75 -22.25 -8.24
N ASN A 66 -1.99 -23.31 -8.03
CA ASN A 66 -0.73 -23.57 -8.74
C ASN A 66 -0.92 -23.55 -10.27
N ARG A 67 -2.07 -24.02 -10.77
CA ARG A 67 -2.41 -23.94 -12.22
C ARG A 67 -2.37 -22.51 -12.75
N LYS A 68 -2.85 -21.54 -11.99
CA LYS A 68 -2.82 -20.14 -12.39
C LYS A 68 -1.39 -19.58 -12.40
N ILE A 69 -0.57 -19.97 -11.42
CA ILE A 69 0.86 -19.60 -11.38
C ILE A 69 1.58 -20.16 -12.61
N ILE A 70 1.39 -21.42 -12.92
CA ILE A 70 1.98 -22.08 -14.09
C ILE A 70 1.54 -21.38 -15.38
N LYS A 71 0.23 -21.17 -15.58
CA LYS A 71 -0.31 -20.51 -16.76
C LYS A 71 0.26 -19.10 -16.96
N THR A 72 0.21 -18.25 -15.95
CA THR A 72 0.70 -16.86 -16.06
C THR A 72 2.22 -16.79 -16.22
N THR A 73 2.94 -17.75 -15.65
CA THR A 73 4.40 -17.85 -15.85
C THR A 73 4.70 -18.26 -17.29
N PHE A 74 3.99 -19.22 -17.82
CA PHE A 74 4.15 -19.65 -19.22
C PHE A 74 3.85 -18.52 -20.21
N GLU A 75 2.73 -17.83 -20.04
CA GLU A 75 2.35 -16.68 -20.87
C GLU A 75 3.44 -15.58 -20.85
N SER A 76 3.90 -15.19 -19.67
CA SER A 76 4.94 -14.16 -19.55
C SER A 76 6.27 -14.57 -20.19
N LEU A 77 6.65 -15.83 -20.06
CA LEU A 77 7.90 -16.35 -20.63
C LEU A 77 7.82 -16.51 -22.15
N PHE A 78 6.68 -16.87 -22.69
CA PHE A 78 6.48 -16.94 -24.13
C PHE A 78 6.78 -15.60 -24.80
N PHE A 79 6.25 -14.50 -24.26
CA PHE A 79 6.53 -13.16 -24.78
C PHE A 79 7.98 -12.72 -24.54
N PHE A 80 8.55 -13.08 -23.39
CA PHE A 80 9.95 -12.78 -23.09
C PHE A 80 10.91 -13.53 -24.04
N SER A 81 10.65 -14.82 -24.29
CA SER A 81 11.46 -15.61 -25.21
C SER A 81 11.38 -15.10 -26.64
N GLY A 82 10.18 -14.69 -27.09
CA GLY A 82 10.02 -14.03 -28.39
C GLY A 82 10.86 -12.78 -28.53
N PHE A 83 10.90 -11.94 -27.49
CA PHE A 83 11.76 -10.75 -27.46
C PHE A 83 13.25 -11.09 -27.53
N VAL A 84 13.71 -12.08 -26.77
CA VAL A 84 15.12 -12.56 -26.82
C VAL A 84 15.47 -13.02 -28.21
N CYS A 85 14.59 -13.79 -28.88
CA CYS A 85 14.80 -14.23 -30.26
C CYS A 85 14.89 -13.07 -31.25
N ILE A 86 13.96 -12.08 -31.12
CA ILE A 86 13.97 -10.89 -31.99
C ILE A 86 15.27 -10.09 -31.81
N LEU A 87 15.71 -9.87 -30.57
CA LEU A 87 16.97 -9.16 -30.31
C LEU A 87 18.17 -9.91 -30.92
N ASN A 88 18.19 -11.22 -30.83
CA ASN A 88 19.27 -12.02 -31.44
C ASN A 88 19.32 -11.85 -32.96
N VAL A 89 18.18 -11.81 -33.64
CA VAL A 89 18.11 -11.58 -35.08
C VAL A 89 18.51 -10.15 -35.47
N LEU A 90 18.00 -9.15 -34.75
CA LEU A 90 18.14 -7.74 -35.14
C LEU A 90 19.51 -7.13 -34.78
N PHE A 91 20.07 -7.50 -33.63
CA PHE A 91 21.24 -6.82 -33.08
C PHE A 91 22.48 -7.68 -32.99
N PHE A 92 22.35 -9.01 -33.00
CA PHE A 92 23.45 -9.92 -32.78
C PHE A 92 23.78 -10.77 -34.03
N ASN A 93 23.11 -10.53 -35.16
CA ASN A 93 23.35 -11.26 -36.42
C ASN A 93 23.49 -12.78 -36.22
N LEU A 94 22.61 -13.36 -35.38
CA LEU A 94 22.62 -14.78 -35.03
C LEU A 94 23.92 -15.26 -34.38
N GLN A 95 24.67 -14.39 -33.69
CA GLN A 95 25.90 -14.76 -32.95
C GLN A 95 25.61 -15.78 -31.85
N PHE A 96 24.39 -15.79 -31.29
CA PHE A 96 23.98 -16.81 -30.34
C PHE A 96 23.43 -18.03 -31.09
N ASN A 97 24.03 -19.20 -30.84
CA ASN A 97 23.49 -20.44 -31.37
C ASN A 97 22.07 -20.66 -30.81
N ILE A 98 21.15 -21.10 -31.67
CA ILE A 98 19.76 -21.35 -31.29
C ILE A 98 19.65 -22.34 -30.11
N PHE A 99 20.57 -23.30 -30.03
CA PHE A 99 20.65 -24.26 -28.93
C PHE A 99 20.98 -23.57 -27.60
N THR A 100 21.88 -22.59 -27.61
CA THR A 100 22.23 -21.80 -26.42
C THR A 100 21.05 -20.95 -25.95
N ILE A 101 20.29 -20.34 -26.87
CA ILE A 101 19.09 -19.57 -26.55
C ILE A 101 18.02 -20.48 -25.93
N ILE A 102 17.76 -21.63 -26.52
CA ILE A 102 16.75 -22.57 -26.00
C ILE A 102 17.13 -23.06 -24.60
N THR A 103 18.41 -23.41 -24.38
CA THR A 103 18.88 -23.84 -23.05
C THR A 103 18.77 -22.73 -22.01
N ALA A 104 19.17 -21.50 -22.35
CA ALA A 104 19.05 -20.35 -21.45
C ALA A 104 17.58 -20.03 -21.10
N ILE A 105 16.67 -20.05 -22.09
CA ILE A 105 15.22 -19.88 -21.88
C ILE A 105 14.68 -21.02 -21.02
N GLY A 106 15.10 -22.25 -21.25
CA GLY A 106 14.68 -23.41 -20.44
C GLY A 106 15.12 -23.30 -18.99
N VAL A 107 16.36 -22.92 -18.73
CA VAL A 107 16.88 -22.67 -17.36
C VAL A 107 16.12 -21.53 -16.69
N PHE A 108 15.89 -20.44 -17.42
CA PHE A 108 15.13 -19.30 -16.89
C PHE A 108 13.68 -19.68 -16.56
N TYR A 109 13.01 -20.42 -17.46
CA TYR A 109 11.67 -20.93 -17.21
C TYR A 109 11.59 -21.80 -15.97
N PHE A 110 12.48 -22.79 -15.88
CA PHE A 110 12.49 -23.74 -14.79
C PHE A 110 12.75 -23.04 -13.44
N SER A 111 13.76 -22.18 -13.38
CA SER A 111 14.11 -21.45 -12.15
C SER A 111 13.01 -20.47 -11.73
N MET A 112 12.41 -19.75 -12.67
CA MET A 112 11.31 -18.81 -12.37
C MET A 112 10.06 -19.54 -11.88
N LEU A 113 9.68 -20.64 -12.53
CA LEU A 113 8.52 -21.44 -12.12
C LEU A 113 8.74 -22.06 -10.75
N THR A 114 9.91 -22.67 -10.53
CA THR A 114 10.26 -23.26 -9.24
C THR A 114 10.24 -22.22 -8.12
N TYR A 115 10.83 -21.05 -8.36
CA TYR A 115 10.80 -19.94 -7.41
C TYR A 115 9.39 -19.51 -7.05
N ARG A 116 8.51 -19.30 -8.03
CA ARG A 116 7.12 -18.88 -7.80
C ARG A 116 6.31 -19.91 -7.04
N LEU A 117 6.43 -21.18 -7.39
CA LEU A 117 5.76 -22.28 -6.67
C LEU A 117 6.31 -22.41 -5.25
N PHE A 118 7.63 -22.32 -5.07
CA PHE A 118 8.28 -22.36 -3.76
C PHE A 118 7.79 -21.21 -2.86
N VAL A 119 7.76 -19.97 -3.38
CA VAL A 119 7.26 -18.82 -2.62
C VAL A 119 5.79 -19.01 -2.23
N ASN A 120 4.94 -19.50 -3.15
CA ASN A 120 3.55 -19.80 -2.84
C ASN A 120 3.40 -20.87 -1.74
N PHE A 121 4.20 -21.92 -1.82
CA PHE A 121 4.25 -22.98 -0.81
C PHE A 121 4.70 -22.45 0.56
N VAL A 122 5.81 -21.72 0.63
CA VAL A 122 6.35 -21.12 1.87
C VAL A 122 5.34 -20.17 2.49
N LEU A 123 4.69 -19.33 1.68
CA LEU A 123 3.64 -18.42 2.15
C LEU A 123 2.45 -19.20 2.72
N GLY A 124 2.03 -20.26 2.06
CA GLY A 124 0.97 -21.13 2.57
C GLY A 124 1.32 -21.73 3.93
N ARG A 125 2.53 -22.28 4.08
CA ARG A 125 3.03 -22.81 5.36
C ARG A 125 3.12 -21.73 6.43
N TYR A 126 3.71 -20.59 6.12
CA TYR A 126 3.80 -19.46 7.05
C TYR A 126 2.44 -18.99 7.55
N ARG A 127 1.41 -18.97 6.69
CA ARG A 127 0.02 -18.65 7.06
C ARG A 127 -0.60 -19.76 7.95
N ALA A 128 -0.37 -21.00 7.63
CA ALA A 128 -0.86 -22.13 8.43
C ALA A 128 -0.31 -22.09 9.87
N PHE A 129 0.97 -21.72 10.04
CA PHE A 129 1.60 -21.51 11.37
C PHE A 129 1.18 -20.20 12.07
N GLY A 130 0.22 -19.46 11.51
CA GLY A 130 -0.31 -18.24 12.13
C GLY A 130 0.39 -16.94 11.75
N GLY A 131 1.32 -16.98 10.79
CA GLY A 131 1.90 -15.78 10.18
C GLY A 131 0.95 -15.16 9.13
N ASN A 132 0.97 -13.83 8.98
CA ASN A 132 0.15 -13.11 7.98
C ASN A 132 -1.32 -13.58 7.90
N ILE A 133 -1.96 -13.79 9.05
CA ILE A 133 -3.38 -14.17 9.15
C ILE A 133 -4.29 -12.94 8.99
N LEU A 134 -5.50 -13.15 8.46
CA LEU A 134 -6.62 -12.21 8.49
C LEU A 134 -7.67 -12.74 9.46
N ARG A 135 -8.00 -11.91 10.47
CA ARG A 135 -9.04 -12.23 11.45
C ARG A 135 -10.40 -11.90 10.83
N CYS A 136 -11.26 -12.89 10.71
CA CYS A 136 -12.53 -12.80 10.03
C CYS A 136 -13.70 -12.76 11.02
N MET A 137 -14.68 -11.92 10.69
CA MET A 137 -16.01 -11.94 11.26
C MET A 137 -17.00 -12.41 10.20
N ILE A 138 -17.90 -13.32 10.54
CA ILE A 138 -18.98 -13.78 9.67
C ILE A 138 -20.31 -13.32 10.25
N VAL A 139 -21.14 -12.65 9.43
CA VAL A 139 -22.40 -12.04 9.84
C VAL A 139 -23.55 -12.56 8.98
N GLY A 140 -24.69 -12.85 9.62
CA GLY A 140 -25.87 -13.35 8.92
C GLY A 140 -25.69 -14.77 8.42
N VAL A 141 -25.43 -15.68 9.35
CA VAL A 141 -25.10 -17.07 9.02
C VAL A 141 -26.32 -17.78 8.47
N ASN A 142 -26.29 -18.01 7.16
CA ASN A 142 -27.07 -18.97 6.41
C ASN A 142 -26.18 -20.20 6.10
N SER A 143 -26.67 -21.17 5.32
CA SER A 143 -25.88 -22.33 4.87
C SER A 143 -24.51 -21.93 4.31
N HIS A 144 -24.45 -20.90 3.47
CA HIS A 144 -23.22 -20.43 2.82
C HIS A 144 -22.21 -19.80 3.80
N GLY A 145 -22.69 -19.18 4.87
CA GLY A 145 -21.78 -18.68 5.93
C GLY A 145 -21.10 -19.80 6.72
N LEU A 146 -21.84 -20.90 6.96
CA LEU A 146 -21.28 -22.11 7.57
C LEU A 146 -20.35 -22.84 6.63
N ASP A 147 -20.70 -22.94 5.35
CA ASP A 147 -19.83 -23.53 4.34
C ASP A 147 -18.51 -22.76 4.28
N LEU A 148 -18.55 -21.42 4.30
CA LEU A 148 -17.36 -20.57 4.34
C LEU A 148 -16.52 -20.83 5.61
N TYR A 149 -17.18 -20.95 6.76
CA TYR A 149 -16.48 -21.28 8.00
C TYR A 149 -15.76 -22.63 7.90
N ASN A 150 -16.44 -23.66 7.42
CA ASN A 150 -15.90 -25.00 7.25
C ASN A 150 -14.74 -25.02 6.24
N GLU A 151 -14.87 -24.31 5.11
CA GLU A 151 -13.80 -24.21 4.12
C GLU A 151 -12.58 -23.46 4.66
N ILE A 152 -12.77 -22.41 5.44
CA ILE A 152 -11.64 -21.71 6.11
C ILE A 152 -10.90 -22.62 7.10
N LEU A 153 -11.63 -23.50 7.81
CA LEU A 153 -11.02 -24.44 8.74
C LEU A 153 -10.22 -25.53 8.02
N LYS A 154 -10.73 -26.06 6.91
CA LYS A 154 -10.03 -27.08 6.11
C LYS A 154 -8.76 -26.55 5.45
N HIS A 155 -8.68 -25.24 5.16
CA HIS A 155 -7.61 -24.62 4.39
C HIS A 155 -6.85 -23.54 5.17
N PRO A 156 -6.13 -23.89 6.26
CA PRO A 156 -5.39 -22.92 7.10
C PRO A 156 -4.29 -22.18 6.33
N GLN A 157 -3.78 -22.73 5.20
CA GLN A 157 -2.79 -22.12 4.32
C GLN A 157 -3.31 -20.84 3.63
N LEU A 158 -4.62 -20.61 3.55
CA LEU A 158 -5.20 -19.37 3.05
C LEU A 158 -4.96 -18.20 4.01
N GLY A 159 -4.72 -18.51 5.31
CA GLY A 159 -4.43 -17.51 6.33
C GLY A 159 -5.65 -16.69 6.73
N TYR A 160 -6.86 -17.20 6.55
CA TYR A 160 -8.06 -16.67 7.19
C TYR A 160 -8.27 -17.36 8.53
N ARG A 161 -8.70 -16.61 9.55
CA ARG A 161 -9.11 -17.18 10.84
C ARG A 161 -10.40 -16.52 11.31
N VAL A 162 -11.45 -17.28 11.42
CA VAL A 162 -12.72 -16.80 11.96
C VAL A 162 -12.55 -16.63 13.47
N LYS A 163 -12.81 -15.42 13.96
CA LYS A 163 -12.70 -15.02 15.38
C LYS A 163 -14.05 -14.71 16.00
N GLY A 164 -15.10 -14.61 15.19
CA GLY A 164 -16.45 -14.36 15.67
C GLY A 164 -17.51 -14.60 14.59
N ILE A 165 -18.65 -15.13 15.03
CA ILE A 165 -19.82 -15.36 14.19
C ILE A 165 -20.98 -14.59 14.81
N PHE A 166 -21.78 -13.91 13.95
CA PHE A 166 -22.96 -13.15 14.32
C PHE A 166 -24.19 -13.67 13.57
N GLY A 167 -25.30 -13.86 14.26
CA GLY A 167 -26.53 -14.30 13.63
C GLY A 167 -27.53 -14.92 14.62
N PHE A 168 -28.58 -15.57 14.11
CA PHE A 168 -29.62 -16.14 14.96
C PHE A 168 -29.21 -17.49 15.56
N LYS A 169 -29.11 -17.55 16.87
CA LYS A 169 -28.69 -18.71 17.67
C LYS A 169 -29.49 -20.01 17.38
N LYS A 170 -30.75 -19.90 16.93
CA LYS A 170 -31.67 -21.03 16.74
C LYS A 170 -31.28 -22.04 15.66
N LYS A 171 -30.40 -21.70 14.72
CA LYS A 171 -30.00 -22.59 13.61
C LYS A 171 -28.73 -23.44 13.86
N PHE A 172 -28.01 -23.19 14.94
CA PHE A 172 -26.67 -23.76 15.19
C PHE A 172 -26.61 -24.89 16.22
N SER A 173 -27.74 -25.32 16.78
CA SER A 173 -27.77 -26.32 17.86
C SER A 173 -27.30 -27.73 17.49
N LYS A 174 -26.99 -28.00 16.21
CA LYS A 174 -26.57 -29.31 15.72
C LYS A 174 -25.10 -29.42 15.29
N GLU A 175 -24.37 -28.32 15.12
CA GLU A 175 -22.97 -28.36 14.71
C GLU A 175 -22.05 -27.80 15.82
N LYS A 176 -21.01 -28.55 16.18
CA LYS A 176 -19.96 -28.07 17.10
C LYS A 176 -19.16 -26.97 16.41
N ILE A 177 -19.43 -25.72 16.77
CA ILE A 177 -18.70 -24.57 16.27
C ILE A 177 -17.76 -24.09 17.40
N ASP A 178 -16.46 -24.23 17.20
CA ASP A 178 -15.41 -23.85 18.16
C ASP A 178 -15.10 -22.35 18.20
N VAL A 179 -15.97 -21.51 17.63
CA VAL A 179 -15.76 -20.06 17.58
C VAL A 179 -16.82 -19.36 18.41
N PRO A 180 -16.45 -18.31 19.18
CA PRO A 180 -17.41 -17.60 20.01
C PRO A 180 -18.52 -16.99 19.14
N PHE A 181 -19.76 -17.35 19.49
CA PHE A 181 -20.94 -16.67 19.00
C PHE A 181 -21.04 -15.34 19.74
N LEU A 182 -20.89 -14.23 19.03
CA LEU A 182 -20.77 -12.89 19.63
C LEU A 182 -22.13 -12.15 19.75
N GLY A 183 -23.25 -12.85 19.51
CA GLY A 183 -24.59 -12.29 19.73
C GLY A 183 -25.22 -11.56 18.53
N LYS A 184 -26.08 -10.59 18.81
CA LYS A 184 -26.74 -9.80 17.77
C LYS A 184 -25.84 -8.63 17.33
N LEU A 185 -25.99 -8.20 16.09
CA LEU A 185 -25.23 -7.13 15.48
C LEU A 185 -25.34 -5.79 16.22
N ILE A 186 -26.49 -5.57 16.88
CA ILE A 186 -26.82 -4.31 17.57
C ILE A 186 -26.11 -4.18 18.92
N ASP A 187 -25.70 -5.31 19.50
CA ASP A 187 -25.11 -5.36 20.86
C ASP A 187 -23.57 -5.20 20.83
N LEU A 188 -22.98 -4.91 19.68
CA LEU A 188 -21.54 -4.81 19.48
C LEU A 188 -20.98 -3.46 19.90
N SER A 189 -20.13 -3.47 20.92
CA SER A 189 -19.28 -2.34 21.23
C SER A 189 -18.25 -2.09 20.10
N ASP A 190 -17.93 -0.85 19.85
CA ASP A 190 -16.98 -0.44 18.81
C ASP A 190 -15.59 -1.07 18.98
N ASP A 191 -15.16 -1.35 20.20
CA ASP A 191 -13.89 -2.00 20.52
C ASP A 191 -13.74 -3.39 19.92
N ILE A 192 -14.84 -4.10 19.69
CA ILE A 192 -14.80 -5.45 19.11
C ILE A 192 -14.31 -5.42 17.66
N TYR A 193 -14.68 -4.39 16.87
CA TYR A 193 -14.27 -4.28 15.47
C TYR A 193 -12.76 -4.18 15.28
N ASN A 194 -12.03 -3.63 16.25
CA ASN A 194 -10.56 -3.56 16.25
C ASN A 194 -9.88 -4.93 16.24
N ASN A 195 -10.59 -5.98 16.62
CA ASN A 195 -10.07 -7.35 16.65
C ASN A 195 -10.18 -8.07 15.31
N PHE A 196 -10.78 -7.44 14.28
CA PHE A 196 -10.99 -8.04 12.97
C PHE A 196 -10.23 -7.30 11.88
N ASP A 197 -9.97 -7.99 10.79
CA ASP A 197 -9.33 -7.45 9.58
C ASP A 197 -10.30 -7.49 8.39
N THR A 198 -11.32 -8.36 8.45
CA THR A 198 -12.30 -8.55 7.38
C THR A 198 -13.65 -9.01 7.90
N ILE A 199 -14.70 -8.56 7.25
CA ILE A 199 -16.09 -8.95 7.51
C ILE A 199 -16.61 -9.69 6.28
N PHE A 200 -17.21 -10.85 6.50
CA PHE A 200 -18.01 -11.57 5.52
C PHE A 200 -19.46 -11.51 5.95
N PHE A 201 -20.36 -11.12 5.04
CA PHE A 201 -21.79 -11.08 5.34
C PHE A 201 -22.63 -11.55 4.15
N SER A 202 -23.80 -12.10 4.44
CA SER A 202 -24.73 -12.60 3.44
C SER A 202 -25.44 -11.43 2.75
N ASP A 203 -25.69 -11.55 1.45
CA ASP A 203 -26.54 -10.65 0.66
C ASP A 203 -28.02 -10.66 1.10
N LYS A 204 -28.46 -11.73 1.79
CA LYS A 204 -29.82 -11.84 2.36
C LYS A 204 -30.05 -10.97 3.60
N LEU A 205 -29.05 -10.27 4.11
CA LEU A 205 -29.25 -9.30 5.16
C LEU A 205 -30.08 -8.11 4.68
N SER A 206 -30.90 -7.54 5.59
CA SER A 206 -31.65 -6.32 5.27
C SER A 206 -30.72 -5.19 4.81
N SER A 207 -31.19 -4.33 3.91
CA SER A 207 -30.40 -3.19 3.40
C SER A 207 -29.88 -2.28 4.52
N LYS A 208 -30.65 -2.13 5.62
CA LYS A 208 -30.20 -1.39 6.81
C LYS A 208 -29.01 -2.08 7.49
N ALA A 209 -29.03 -3.40 7.64
CA ALA A 209 -27.93 -4.15 8.24
C ALA A 209 -26.67 -4.12 7.36
N GLN A 210 -26.85 -4.26 6.03
CA GLN A 210 -25.73 -4.15 5.09
C GLN A 210 -25.09 -2.75 5.14
N SER A 211 -25.89 -1.68 5.10
CA SER A 211 -25.40 -0.31 5.20
C SER A 211 -24.67 -0.05 6.51
N PHE A 212 -25.17 -0.58 7.62
CA PHE A 212 -24.54 -0.50 8.93
C PHE A 212 -23.18 -1.22 8.93
N LEU A 213 -23.11 -2.44 8.41
CA LEU A 213 -21.85 -3.19 8.33
C LEU A 213 -20.82 -2.51 7.42
N LEU A 214 -21.27 -1.92 6.30
CA LEU A 214 -20.39 -1.17 5.41
C LEU A 214 -19.87 0.11 6.07
N SER A 215 -20.71 0.83 6.81
CA SER A 215 -20.26 2.02 7.56
C SER A 215 -19.22 1.65 8.63
N LYS A 216 -19.46 0.56 9.38
CA LYS A 216 -18.50 0.08 10.38
C LYS A 216 -17.22 -0.47 9.72
N ALA A 217 -17.31 -1.16 8.61
CA ALA A 217 -16.14 -1.60 7.85
C ALA A 217 -15.27 -0.42 7.39
N ASP A 218 -15.90 0.67 6.97
CA ASP A 218 -15.21 1.89 6.56
C ASP A 218 -14.59 2.64 7.75
N GLU A 219 -15.30 2.71 8.87
CA GLU A 219 -14.85 3.35 10.12
C GLU A 219 -13.62 2.64 10.70
N PHE A 220 -13.66 1.32 10.79
CA PHE A 220 -12.58 0.49 11.36
C PHE A 220 -11.58 -0.05 10.33
N ASN A 221 -11.63 0.44 9.08
CA ASN A 221 -10.74 0.01 7.98
C ASN A 221 -10.75 -1.50 7.71
N LEU A 222 -11.90 -2.15 7.86
CA LEU A 222 -12.08 -3.57 7.62
C LEU A 222 -12.40 -3.83 6.13
N LYS A 223 -11.98 -4.97 5.62
CA LYS A 223 -12.39 -5.43 4.28
C LYS A 223 -13.82 -5.97 4.36
N ALA A 224 -14.73 -5.40 3.58
CA ALA A 224 -16.11 -5.85 3.50
C ALA A 224 -16.32 -6.78 2.31
N ASN A 225 -16.77 -7.98 2.57
CA ASN A 225 -17.02 -9.03 1.57
C ASN A 225 -18.45 -9.53 1.70
N VAL A 226 -19.15 -9.58 0.57
CA VAL A 226 -20.48 -10.19 0.50
C VAL A 226 -20.36 -11.63 0.00
N ILE A 227 -21.04 -12.53 0.67
CA ILE A 227 -21.25 -13.90 0.21
C ILE A 227 -22.55 -13.89 -0.60
N PRO A 228 -22.49 -13.95 -1.95
CA PRO A 228 -23.66 -13.90 -2.78
C PRO A 228 -24.43 -15.23 -2.74
N ASP A 229 -25.75 -15.16 -2.76
CA ASP A 229 -26.58 -16.30 -3.11
C ASP A 229 -26.64 -16.40 -4.65
N LEU A 230 -25.85 -17.30 -5.21
CA LEU A 230 -25.70 -17.44 -6.66
C LEU A 230 -26.99 -17.76 -7.42
N VAL A 231 -28.05 -18.13 -6.71
CA VAL A 231 -29.38 -18.39 -7.32
C VAL A 231 -30.14 -17.11 -7.66
N ALA A 232 -29.74 -15.96 -7.04
CA ALA A 232 -30.55 -14.75 -7.10
C ALA A 232 -29.97 -13.61 -7.95
N HIS A 233 -28.71 -13.67 -8.43
CA HIS A 233 -28.08 -12.54 -9.09
C HIS A 233 -27.39 -12.87 -10.41
N ASP A 234 -27.64 -12.02 -11.42
CA ASP A 234 -26.85 -11.92 -12.64
C ASP A 234 -25.42 -11.44 -12.31
N VAL A 235 -24.48 -12.36 -12.27
CA VAL A 235 -23.13 -12.18 -11.72
C VAL A 235 -22.16 -11.50 -12.70
N ASN A 236 -22.63 -11.04 -13.86
CA ASN A 236 -21.76 -10.61 -14.97
C ASN A 236 -20.94 -9.34 -14.75
N ASN A 237 -21.23 -8.55 -13.69
CA ASN A 237 -20.61 -7.24 -13.49
C ASN A 237 -19.75 -7.09 -12.20
N PHE A 238 -19.51 -8.15 -11.43
CA PHE A 238 -18.76 -8.07 -10.19
C PHE A 238 -17.45 -8.85 -10.25
N PHE A 239 -16.38 -8.29 -9.66
CA PHE A 239 -15.12 -9.01 -9.44
C PHE A 239 -15.33 -10.07 -8.35
N ILE A 240 -15.66 -11.28 -8.75
CA ILE A 240 -15.82 -12.41 -7.84
C ILE A 240 -14.46 -12.94 -7.47
N SER A 241 -14.17 -12.97 -6.17
CA SER A 241 -13.06 -13.71 -5.60
C SER A 241 -13.59 -15.02 -5.02
N LYS A 242 -12.73 -16.02 -4.88
CA LYS A 242 -13.13 -17.32 -4.31
C LYS A 242 -12.26 -17.67 -3.12
N ILE A 243 -12.87 -18.31 -2.12
CA ILE A 243 -12.18 -19.09 -1.10
C ILE A 243 -12.56 -20.53 -1.39
N GLU A 244 -11.64 -21.26 -2.03
CA GLU A 244 -11.89 -22.58 -2.61
C GLU A 244 -13.15 -22.58 -3.51
N SER A 245 -14.19 -23.32 -3.15
CA SER A 245 -15.45 -23.39 -3.87
C SER A 245 -16.38 -22.20 -3.63
N ILE A 246 -16.15 -21.37 -2.63
CA ILE A 246 -17.10 -20.34 -2.18
C ILE A 246 -16.76 -18.98 -2.78
N PRO A 247 -17.64 -18.44 -3.64
CA PRO A 247 -17.47 -17.10 -4.19
C PRO A 247 -17.78 -16.03 -3.16
N TYR A 248 -17.05 -14.91 -3.24
CA TYR A 248 -17.36 -13.69 -2.49
C TYR A 248 -17.02 -12.44 -3.29
N ILE A 249 -17.74 -11.35 -3.01
CA ILE A 249 -17.56 -10.05 -3.65
C ILE A 249 -16.95 -9.09 -2.66
N ASN A 250 -15.80 -8.51 -3.01
CA ASN A 250 -15.18 -7.45 -2.20
C ASN A 250 -15.73 -6.09 -2.63
N ILE A 251 -16.53 -5.45 -1.77
CA ILE A 251 -17.24 -4.20 -2.08
C ILE A 251 -16.34 -2.97 -1.95
N ASN A 252 -15.37 -2.98 -1.03
CA ASN A 252 -14.53 -1.82 -0.74
C ASN A 252 -13.06 -2.00 -1.15
N LYS A 253 -12.83 -2.78 -2.21
CA LYS A 253 -11.49 -2.98 -2.76
C LYS A 253 -10.94 -1.67 -3.34
N LEU A 254 -9.71 -1.34 -2.95
CA LEU A 254 -9.00 -0.16 -3.43
C LEU A 254 -7.84 -0.56 -4.34
N PRO A 255 -7.42 0.30 -5.29
CA PRO A 255 -6.28 0.01 -6.18
C PRO A 255 -5.01 -0.43 -5.41
N LEU A 256 -4.71 0.22 -4.29
CA LEU A 256 -3.55 -0.11 -3.45
C LEU A 256 -3.74 -1.36 -2.56
N ASP A 257 -4.89 -2.03 -2.59
CA ASP A 257 -5.03 -3.38 -2.01
C ASP A 257 -4.36 -4.44 -2.88
N ASN A 258 -4.08 -4.14 -4.15
CA ASN A 258 -3.32 -4.99 -5.05
C ASN A 258 -1.82 -4.93 -4.71
N VAL A 259 -1.20 -6.08 -4.54
CA VAL A 259 0.23 -6.23 -4.19
C VAL A 259 1.14 -5.58 -5.25
N TYR A 260 0.79 -5.72 -6.52
CA TYR A 260 1.52 -5.07 -7.61
C TYR A 260 1.50 -3.54 -7.49
N ASN A 261 0.33 -2.95 -7.29
CA ASN A 261 0.22 -1.50 -7.13
C ASN A 261 0.99 -1.01 -5.89
N GLN A 262 1.02 -1.80 -4.80
CA GLN A 262 1.85 -1.51 -3.63
C GLN A 262 3.34 -1.55 -3.98
N PHE A 263 3.77 -2.52 -4.78
CA PHE A 263 5.15 -2.61 -5.24
C PHE A 263 5.52 -1.41 -6.11
N VAL A 264 4.75 -1.13 -7.17
CA VAL A 264 4.98 0.03 -8.05
C VAL A 264 5.05 1.33 -7.25
N LYS A 265 4.09 1.53 -6.35
CA LYS A 265 4.06 2.68 -5.44
C LYS A 265 5.31 2.77 -4.59
N ARG A 266 5.72 1.66 -3.98
CA ARG A 266 6.88 1.63 -3.08
C ARG A 266 8.20 1.81 -3.82
N THR A 267 8.35 1.20 -4.99
CA THR A 267 9.53 1.40 -5.85
C THR A 267 9.65 2.87 -6.27
N PHE A 268 8.55 3.47 -6.73
CA PHE A 268 8.51 4.90 -7.04
C PHE A 268 8.89 5.76 -5.84
N ASP A 269 8.29 5.51 -4.67
CA ASP A 269 8.57 6.25 -3.43
C ASP A 269 10.06 6.18 -3.05
N ILE A 270 10.67 4.98 -3.13
CA ILE A 270 12.09 4.80 -2.82
C ILE A 270 12.98 5.52 -3.84
N THR A 271 12.77 5.26 -5.13
CA THR A 271 13.61 5.84 -6.19
C THR A 271 13.54 7.37 -6.18
N PHE A 272 12.34 7.92 -6.11
CA PHE A 272 12.13 9.37 -6.07
C PHE A 272 12.78 10.00 -4.82
N SER A 273 12.55 9.40 -3.64
CA SER A 273 13.12 9.91 -2.39
C SER A 273 14.64 9.77 -2.33
N PHE A 274 15.20 8.70 -2.92
CA PHE A 274 16.64 8.52 -3.02
C PHE A 274 17.29 9.58 -3.89
N LEU A 275 16.71 9.88 -5.06
CA LEU A 275 17.18 10.95 -5.94
C LEU A 275 17.11 12.31 -5.24
N ILE A 276 15.99 12.63 -4.60
CA ILE A 276 15.85 13.87 -3.83
C ILE A 276 16.89 13.94 -2.69
N SER A 277 17.16 12.83 -2.03
CA SER A 277 18.14 12.78 -0.93
C SER A 277 19.57 13.05 -1.43
N ILE A 278 19.95 12.49 -2.57
CA ILE A 278 21.28 12.71 -3.16
C ILE A 278 21.42 14.12 -3.73
N PHE A 279 20.47 14.56 -4.56
CA PHE A 279 20.62 15.81 -5.30
C PHE A 279 20.25 17.06 -4.50
N PHE A 280 19.42 16.92 -3.47
CA PHE A 280 18.94 18.07 -2.68
C PHE A 280 19.32 17.97 -1.20
N LEU A 281 18.96 16.90 -0.50
CA LEU A 281 19.20 16.84 0.94
C LEU A 281 20.69 16.82 1.32
N SER A 282 21.55 16.27 0.45
CA SER A 282 23.01 16.19 0.69
C SER A 282 23.65 17.55 1.00
N TRP A 283 23.25 18.60 0.30
CA TRP A 283 23.76 19.96 0.53
C TRP A 283 22.80 20.83 1.35
N MET A 284 21.49 20.58 1.29
CA MET A 284 20.50 21.33 2.08
C MET A 284 20.69 21.12 3.58
N ILE A 285 20.96 19.89 4.02
CA ILE A 285 21.15 19.59 5.44
C ILE A 285 22.32 20.38 6.03
N PRO A 286 23.55 20.39 5.48
CA PRO A 286 24.63 21.19 6.03
C PRO A 286 24.36 22.70 5.97
N ILE A 287 23.83 23.22 4.84
CA ILE A 287 23.59 24.66 4.68
C ILE A 287 22.50 25.14 5.64
N PHE A 288 21.29 24.56 5.55
CA PHE A 288 20.20 24.97 6.46
C PHE A 288 20.46 24.56 7.91
N GLY A 289 21.19 23.48 8.14
CA GLY A 289 21.63 23.08 9.46
C GLY A 289 22.49 24.17 10.13
N LEU A 290 23.46 24.73 9.40
CA LEU A 290 24.30 25.84 9.86
C LEU A 290 23.44 27.10 10.11
N LEU A 291 22.59 27.49 9.16
CA LEU A 291 21.72 28.66 9.28
C LEU A 291 20.75 28.55 10.47
N ILE A 292 20.17 27.39 10.72
CA ILE A 292 19.30 27.12 11.86
C ILE A 292 20.07 27.21 13.17
N LYS A 293 21.31 26.69 13.23
CA LYS A 293 22.18 26.76 14.43
C LYS A 293 22.58 28.18 14.76
N ILE A 294 22.88 29.01 13.75
CA ILE A 294 23.20 30.42 13.92
C ILE A 294 21.97 31.21 14.41
N SER A 295 20.79 30.90 13.85
CA SER A 295 19.55 31.61 14.13
C SER A 295 18.98 31.34 15.54
N SER A 296 19.20 30.14 16.09
CA SER A 296 18.70 29.78 17.43
C SER A 296 19.42 28.55 18.01
N LYS A 297 19.59 28.54 19.35
CA LYS A 297 20.20 27.42 20.09
C LYS A 297 19.30 26.16 19.98
N GLY A 298 19.88 24.97 19.76
CA GLY A 298 19.18 23.67 19.79
C GLY A 298 19.45 22.77 18.57
N PRO A 299 18.71 21.67 18.39
CA PRO A 299 18.91 20.71 17.30
C PRO A 299 18.50 21.31 15.95
N VAL A 300 19.08 20.81 14.86
CA VAL A 300 18.75 21.20 13.48
C VAL A 300 17.37 20.69 13.07
N PHE A 301 17.07 19.47 13.48
CA PHE A 301 15.81 18.81 13.16
C PHE A 301 14.80 18.96 14.29
N PHE A 302 13.55 19.16 13.90
CA PHE A 302 12.37 19.01 14.73
C PHE A 302 11.73 17.66 14.44
N VAL A 303 11.50 16.87 15.47
CA VAL A 303 10.94 15.52 15.36
C VAL A 303 9.66 15.45 16.18
N GLN A 304 8.54 15.19 15.52
CA GLN A 304 7.23 15.10 16.15
C GLN A 304 6.57 13.75 15.89
N LYS A 305 5.94 13.17 16.93
CA LYS A 305 5.11 11.98 16.78
C LYS A 305 3.86 12.29 15.95
N ARG A 306 3.64 11.48 14.91
CA ARG A 306 2.46 11.54 14.03
C ARG A 306 1.85 10.15 13.90
N GLU A 307 0.57 10.13 13.61
CA GLU A 307 -0.14 8.91 13.31
C GLU A 307 -0.01 8.59 11.82
N GLY A 308 0.36 7.34 11.53
CA GLY A 308 0.64 6.87 10.18
C GLY A 308 -0.25 5.70 9.76
N PHE A 309 0.30 4.82 8.92
CA PHE A 309 -0.39 3.65 8.38
C PHE A 309 -0.94 2.76 9.50
N LYS A 310 -2.25 2.48 9.42
CA LYS A 310 -3.00 1.65 10.40
C LYS A 310 -2.93 2.18 11.84
N GLY A 311 -2.85 3.49 12.02
CA GLY A 311 -2.78 4.10 13.34
C GLY A 311 -1.43 3.91 14.06
N ILE A 312 -0.38 3.43 13.38
CA ILE A 312 0.94 3.23 13.96
C ILE A 312 1.64 4.58 14.02
N PHE A 313 2.10 4.95 15.21
CA PHE A 313 2.85 6.20 15.40
C PHE A 313 4.26 6.10 14.81
N PHE A 314 4.69 7.18 14.16
CA PHE A 314 6.05 7.34 13.65
C PHE A 314 6.61 8.72 14.02
N LYS A 315 7.92 8.89 13.87
CA LYS A 315 8.63 10.14 14.11
C LYS A 315 8.77 10.91 12.80
N CYS A 316 7.97 11.96 12.61
CA CYS A 316 8.04 12.84 11.45
C CYS A 316 9.18 13.84 11.60
N ILE A 317 10.11 13.86 10.65
CA ILE A 317 11.34 14.66 10.69
C ILE A 317 11.17 15.91 9.84
N LYS A 318 11.47 17.09 10.39
CA LYS A 318 11.46 18.39 9.69
C LYS A 318 12.68 19.22 10.07
N PHE A 319 13.00 20.24 9.30
CA PHE A 319 13.89 21.29 9.79
C PHE A 319 13.20 22.10 10.88
N ARG A 320 13.97 22.48 11.91
CA ARG A 320 13.45 23.34 12.97
C ARG A 320 13.27 24.76 12.45
N THR A 321 12.05 25.29 12.59
CA THR A 321 11.65 26.63 12.14
C THR A 321 11.34 27.59 13.28
N MET A 322 11.29 27.08 14.52
CA MET A 322 10.91 27.82 15.71
C MET A 322 11.99 27.74 16.79
N ASN A 323 11.99 28.73 17.69
CA ASN A 323 12.74 28.65 18.93
C ASN A 323 12.26 27.48 19.78
N LEU A 324 13.14 26.93 20.63
CA LEU A 324 12.76 25.86 21.56
C LEU A 324 11.67 26.39 22.51
N ASN A 325 10.53 25.71 22.54
CA ASN A 325 9.43 26.01 23.43
C ASN A 325 8.75 24.70 23.90
N GLN A 326 8.07 24.75 25.02
CA GLN A 326 7.34 23.61 25.59
C GLN A 326 5.96 23.40 24.94
N GLU A 327 5.51 24.33 24.11
CA GLU A 327 4.18 24.31 23.47
C GLU A 327 4.17 23.71 22.07
N ALA A 328 5.27 23.10 21.63
CA ALA A 328 5.43 22.60 20.25
C ALA A 328 4.38 21.56 19.83
N ASP A 329 3.84 20.80 20.79
CA ASP A 329 2.83 19.75 20.55
C ASP A 329 1.40 20.19 20.85
N SER A 330 1.20 21.33 21.52
CA SER A 330 -0.12 21.81 22.00
C SER A 330 -0.67 22.97 21.18
N LYS A 331 0.18 23.90 20.72
CA LYS A 331 -0.26 25.12 20.03
C LYS A 331 0.12 25.11 18.55
N TRP A 332 -0.90 25.23 17.68
CA TRP A 332 -0.70 25.40 16.26
C TRP A 332 0.08 26.67 15.95
N ALA A 333 0.96 26.57 14.98
CA ALA A 333 1.68 27.73 14.47
C ALA A 333 0.83 28.49 13.47
N ASP A 334 0.66 29.78 13.70
CA ASP A 334 0.11 30.73 12.74
C ASP A 334 1.23 31.35 11.89
N ASP A 335 0.87 32.00 10.77
CA ASP A 335 1.83 32.61 9.85
C ASP A 335 2.64 33.73 10.48
N ASN A 336 2.10 34.42 11.50
CA ASN A 336 2.74 35.48 12.27
C ASN A 336 3.17 35.06 13.68
N ASP A 337 3.43 33.77 13.91
CA ASP A 337 3.79 33.23 15.21
C ASP A 337 5.17 33.78 15.67
N GLU A 338 5.20 34.43 16.83
CA GLU A 338 6.42 35.03 17.42
C GLU A 338 7.55 34.00 17.70
N ARG A 339 7.18 32.72 17.77
CA ARG A 339 8.14 31.61 17.95
C ARG A 339 8.98 31.36 16.70
N LEU A 340 8.57 31.88 15.51
CA LEU A 340 9.25 31.65 14.25
C LEU A 340 10.59 32.40 14.21
N THR A 341 11.64 31.69 13.83
CA THR A 341 12.93 32.33 13.52
C THR A 341 12.88 32.95 12.11
N LYS A 342 13.75 33.93 11.82
CA LYS A 342 13.82 34.54 10.48
C LYS A 342 14.02 33.51 9.37
N ILE A 343 14.95 32.58 9.57
CA ILE A 343 15.19 31.48 8.63
C ILE A 343 14.03 30.48 8.61
N GLY A 344 13.39 30.26 9.75
CA GLY A 344 12.22 29.40 9.87
C GLY A 344 11.02 29.91 9.06
N LYS A 345 10.82 31.22 9.01
CA LYS A 345 9.79 31.86 8.17
C LYS A 345 10.03 31.57 6.69
N ILE A 346 11.28 31.70 6.22
CA ILE A 346 11.65 31.39 4.82
C ILE A 346 11.42 29.89 4.52
N LEU A 347 11.89 29.00 5.39
CA LEU A 347 11.76 27.56 5.21
C LEU A 347 10.28 27.12 5.11
N ARG A 348 9.39 27.72 5.90
CA ARG A 348 7.94 27.43 5.85
C ARG A 348 7.27 27.99 4.62
N LEU A 349 7.56 29.24 4.24
CA LEU A 349 7.02 29.85 3.04
C LEU A 349 7.36 29.05 1.77
N THR A 350 8.56 28.48 1.74
CA THR A 350 9.05 27.65 0.64
C THR A 350 8.73 26.16 0.81
N ALA A 351 8.12 25.75 1.94
CA ALA A 351 7.91 24.36 2.36
C ALA A 351 9.19 23.50 2.37
N LEU A 352 10.37 24.13 2.41
CA LEU A 352 11.66 23.43 2.49
C LEU A 352 11.88 22.80 3.88
N ASP A 353 11.15 23.25 4.91
CA ASP A 353 11.18 22.64 6.24
C ASP A 353 10.73 21.18 6.21
N GLU A 354 9.93 20.76 5.23
CA GLU A 354 9.42 19.39 5.11
C GLU A 354 10.33 18.44 4.30
N MET A 355 11.40 18.97 3.67
CA MET A 355 12.33 18.16 2.87
C MET A 355 12.94 16.95 3.64
N PRO A 356 13.29 17.03 4.94
CA PRO A 356 13.79 15.87 5.66
C PRO A 356 12.80 14.69 5.76
N GLN A 357 11.50 14.89 5.47
CA GLN A 357 10.52 13.80 5.43
C GLN A 357 10.81 12.77 4.33
N PHE A 358 11.63 13.09 3.31
CA PHE A 358 12.08 12.08 2.34
C PHE A 358 12.88 10.96 3.02
N ILE A 359 13.54 11.22 4.15
CA ILE A 359 14.16 10.19 4.99
C ILE A 359 13.07 9.27 5.57
N ASN A 360 11.94 9.81 6.04
CA ASN A 360 10.82 8.98 6.52
C ASN A 360 10.23 8.12 5.39
N VAL A 361 10.22 8.61 4.14
CA VAL A 361 9.79 7.80 3.00
C VAL A 361 10.76 6.65 2.77
N LEU A 362 12.07 6.88 2.79
CA LEU A 362 13.07 5.82 2.64
C LEU A 362 12.95 4.77 3.75
N LEU A 363 12.78 5.20 5.01
CA LEU A 363 12.56 4.32 6.16
C LEU A 363 11.23 3.53 6.07
N GLY A 364 10.28 3.99 5.26
CA GLY A 364 9.02 3.29 5.03
C GLY A 364 7.86 3.75 5.91
N ASP A 365 8.02 4.79 6.71
CA ASP A 365 6.96 5.39 7.53
C ASP A 365 6.00 6.22 6.72
N MET A 366 6.50 6.86 5.65
CA MET A 366 5.76 7.75 4.76
C MET A 366 5.82 7.29 3.29
N SER A 367 5.08 7.97 2.45
CA SER A 367 5.08 7.93 1.00
C SER A 367 5.34 9.34 0.46
N VAL A 368 5.77 9.48 -0.78
CA VAL A 368 5.88 10.79 -1.44
C VAL A 368 4.50 11.45 -1.55
N VAL A 369 3.51 10.69 -2.05
CA VAL A 369 2.13 11.15 -2.20
C VAL A 369 1.19 10.32 -1.31
N GLY A 370 0.41 11.00 -0.48
CA GLY A 370 -0.55 10.39 0.44
C GLY A 370 -1.29 11.45 1.27
N PRO A 371 -2.16 11.04 2.22
CA PRO A 371 -2.81 11.97 3.13
C PRO A 371 -1.79 12.65 4.06
N ARG A 372 -1.97 13.93 4.30
CA ARG A 372 -1.07 14.68 5.22
C ARG A 372 -1.16 14.11 6.64
N PRO A 373 -0.03 13.77 7.29
CA PRO A 373 -0.05 13.30 8.67
C PRO A 373 -0.37 14.46 9.62
N HIS A 374 -1.42 14.32 10.42
CA HIS A 374 -1.83 15.33 11.39
C HIS A 374 -1.22 15.06 12.77
N PRO A 375 -1.11 16.09 13.65
CA PRO A 375 -0.84 15.89 15.06
C PRO A 375 -1.90 15.02 15.72
N ILE A 376 -1.49 14.27 16.76
CA ILE A 376 -2.37 13.31 17.45
C ILE A 376 -3.62 13.98 18.02
N ASN A 377 -3.47 15.17 18.62
CA ASN A 377 -4.58 15.90 19.22
C ASN A 377 -5.64 16.26 18.17
N LEU A 378 -5.22 16.64 16.96
CA LEU A 378 -6.13 16.96 15.87
C LEU A 378 -6.88 15.71 15.38
N ASN A 379 -6.21 14.58 15.25
CA ASN A 379 -6.88 13.35 14.86
C ASN A 379 -7.99 12.98 15.86
N LYS A 380 -7.71 13.03 17.16
CA LYS A 380 -8.69 12.76 18.22
C LYS A 380 -9.90 13.69 18.16
N GLU A 381 -9.69 14.97 17.82
CA GLU A 381 -10.77 15.93 17.72
C GLU A 381 -11.74 15.64 16.57
N TYR A 382 -11.24 15.20 15.39
CA TYR A 382 -12.06 15.03 14.19
C TYR A 382 -12.48 13.58 13.93
N GLU A 383 -11.83 12.60 14.55
CA GLU A 383 -12.14 11.18 14.38
C GLU A 383 -13.59 10.85 14.70
N SER A 384 -14.13 11.38 15.80
CA SER A 384 -15.54 11.19 16.20
C SER A 384 -16.53 12.01 15.38
N LYS A 385 -16.08 13.12 14.75
CA LYS A 385 -16.94 14.07 14.03
C LYS A 385 -17.10 13.76 12.53
N ILE A 386 -16.21 12.93 11.94
CA ILE A 386 -16.19 12.65 10.50
C ILE A 386 -16.12 11.14 10.26
N ILE A 387 -17.21 10.57 9.76
CA ILE A 387 -17.40 9.11 9.55
C ILE A 387 -16.26 8.43 8.75
N LEU A 388 -15.67 9.11 7.77
CA LEU A 388 -14.63 8.54 6.92
C LEU A 388 -13.21 8.93 7.34
N PHE A 389 -13.05 9.57 8.50
CA PHE A 389 -11.76 10.11 8.95
C PHE A 389 -10.69 9.01 9.02
N ASN A 390 -11.01 7.88 9.61
CA ASN A 390 -10.08 6.76 9.80
C ASN A 390 -9.65 6.06 8.51
N LYS A 391 -10.36 6.27 7.38
CA LYS A 391 -9.89 5.79 6.06
C LYS A 391 -8.54 6.36 5.68
N ARG A 392 -8.14 7.51 6.22
CA ARG A 392 -6.84 8.14 5.97
C ARG A 392 -5.69 7.27 6.47
N HIS A 393 -5.88 6.52 7.55
CA HIS A 393 -4.89 5.62 8.13
C HIS A 393 -4.77 4.27 7.41
N ARG A 394 -5.59 4.02 6.39
CA ARG A 394 -5.48 2.81 5.55
C ARG A 394 -4.24 2.82 4.66
N PHE A 395 -3.63 3.99 4.43
CA PHE A 395 -2.45 4.19 3.60
C PHE A 395 -1.37 4.95 4.35
N LYS A 396 -0.13 4.88 3.82
CA LYS A 396 0.98 5.67 4.38
C LYS A 396 0.71 7.15 4.19
N PRO A 397 1.00 8.00 5.18
CA PRO A 397 0.92 9.45 5.02
C PRO A 397 1.92 9.94 3.97
N GLY A 398 1.57 11.02 3.27
CA GLY A 398 2.39 11.62 2.21
C GLY A 398 3.09 12.91 2.66
N ILE A 399 4.23 13.22 2.00
CA ILE A 399 4.84 14.55 2.05
C ILE A 399 3.90 15.55 1.38
N THR A 400 3.39 15.18 0.20
CA THR A 400 2.29 15.88 -0.47
C THR A 400 1.08 14.98 -0.64
N GLY A 401 -0.06 15.56 -1.05
CA GLY A 401 -1.29 14.83 -1.29
C GLY A 401 -2.31 15.62 -2.11
N LEU A 402 -3.35 14.95 -2.58
CA LEU A 402 -4.38 15.57 -3.41
C LEU A 402 -5.06 16.75 -2.69
N ALA A 403 -5.37 16.62 -1.40
CA ALA A 403 -5.94 17.71 -0.62
C ALA A 403 -5.00 18.93 -0.60
N GLN A 404 -3.70 18.73 -0.31
CA GLN A 404 -2.72 19.80 -0.25
C GLN A 404 -2.54 20.49 -1.61
N SER A 405 -2.44 19.73 -2.71
CA SER A 405 -2.29 20.26 -4.06
C SER A 405 -3.52 21.06 -4.54
N LYS A 406 -4.72 20.72 -4.04
CA LYS A 406 -5.99 21.41 -4.33
C LYS A 406 -6.30 22.60 -3.42
N GLY A 407 -5.38 22.98 -2.53
CA GLY A 407 -5.55 24.19 -1.70
C GLY A 407 -5.91 23.91 -0.25
N PHE A 408 -6.29 22.69 0.13
CA PHE A 408 -6.52 22.32 1.52
C PHE A 408 -5.21 22.11 2.28
N SER A 409 -4.33 23.13 2.26
CA SER A 409 -3.05 23.20 2.98
C SER A 409 -3.11 24.29 4.04
N GLY A 410 -2.27 24.21 5.10
CA GLY A 410 -2.24 25.23 6.15
C GLY A 410 -3.23 24.98 7.30
N PHE A 411 -3.65 26.06 7.95
CA PHE A 411 -4.56 26.03 9.10
C PHE A 411 -5.92 25.42 8.75
N ILE A 412 -6.52 24.73 9.70
CA ILE A 412 -7.85 24.12 9.54
C ILE A 412 -8.87 25.06 10.15
N SER A 413 -9.67 25.69 9.31
CA SER A 413 -10.66 26.68 9.71
C SER A 413 -11.93 26.07 10.32
N GLY A 414 -12.05 24.75 10.35
CA GLY A 414 -13.20 24.09 10.95
C GLY A 414 -13.57 22.74 10.34
N LEU A 415 -14.73 22.22 10.73
CA LEU A 415 -15.21 20.90 10.35
C LEU A 415 -15.38 20.72 8.84
N ASN A 416 -15.82 21.76 8.12
CA ASN A 416 -16.05 21.69 6.68
C ASN A 416 -14.73 21.61 5.90
N ASP A 417 -13.69 22.31 6.33
CA ASP A 417 -12.35 22.23 5.75
C ASP A 417 -11.78 20.82 5.95
N MET A 418 -11.88 20.27 7.15
CA MET A 418 -11.44 18.89 7.42
C MET A 418 -12.24 17.86 6.62
N ARG A 419 -13.55 18.03 6.45
CA ARG A 419 -14.37 17.17 5.57
C ARG A 419 -13.92 17.25 4.13
N GLY A 420 -13.55 18.43 3.64
CA GLY A 420 -12.97 18.62 2.30
C GLY A 420 -11.67 17.83 2.11
N ARG A 421 -10.76 17.91 3.09
CA ARG A 421 -9.49 17.13 3.09
C ARG A 421 -9.76 15.64 3.05
N VAL A 422 -10.62 15.13 3.94
CA VAL A 422 -10.96 13.69 3.99
C VAL A 422 -11.61 13.23 2.67
N LYS A 423 -12.48 14.05 2.05
CA LYS A 423 -13.07 13.76 0.74
C LYS A 423 -11.99 13.59 -0.35
N MET A 424 -11.00 14.50 -0.40
CA MET A 424 -9.91 14.43 -1.37
C MET A 424 -9.00 13.22 -1.12
N ASP A 425 -8.71 12.91 0.15
CA ASP A 425 -7.93 11.73 0.51
C ASP A 425 -8.65 10.44 0.10
N VAL A 426 -9.97 10.34 0.34
CA VAL A 426 -10.79 9.19 -0.09
C VAL A 426 -10.85 9.08 -1.62
N PHE A 427 -10.99 10.19 -2.33
CA PHE A 427 -10.93 10.20 -3.79
C PHE A 427 -9.60 9.68 -4.32
N TYR A 428 -8.48 10.15 -3.75
CA TYR A 428 -7.15 9.68 -4.09
C TYR A 428 -7.01 8.15 -3.91
N PHE A 429 -7.48 7.60 -2.82
CA PHE A 429 -7.42 6.15 -2.57
C PHE A 429 -8.23 5.33 -3.57
N LYS A 430 -9.43 5.81 -3.91
CA LYS A 430 -10.31 5.12 -4.86
C LYS A 430 -9.77 5.13 -6.29
N ASN A 431 -9.03 6.17 -6.65
CA ASN A 431 -8.57 6.41 -8.03
C ASN A 431 -7.05 6.36 -8.17
N TRP A 432 -6.35 5.78 -7.20
CA TRP A 432 -4.89 5.76 -7.22
C TRP A 432 -4.34 5.14 -8.53
N SER A 433 -3.40 5.83 -9.11
CA SER A 433 -2.51 5.40 -10.18
C SER A 433 -1.18 6.13 -10.05
N ILE A 434 -0.12 5.59 -10.64
CA ILE A 434 1.19 6.26 -10.66
C ILE A 434 1.13 7.61 -11.40
N ILE A 435 0.28 7.71 -12.43
CA ILE A 435 0.05 8.95 -13.18
C ILE A 435 -0.60 10.00 -12.27
N LEU A 436 -1.51 9.59 -11.40
CA LEU A 436 -2.12 10.51 -10.43
C LEU A 436 -1.09 11.02 -9.42
N ASP A 437 -0.17 10.17 -8.97
CA ASP A 437 0.93 10.59 -8.10
C ASP A 437 1.81 11.64 -8.77
N LEU A 438 2.24 11.39 -10.00
CA LEU A 438 3.04 12.35 -10.78
C LEU A 438 2.30 13.69 -10.96
N LYS A 439 1.00 13.64 -11.29
CA LYS A 439 0.16 14.84 -11.41
C LYS A 439 0.09 15.63 -10.09
N ILE A 440 -0.06 14.97 -8.96
CA ILE A 440 -0.12 15.62 -7.65
C ILE A 440 1.23 16.26 -7.30
N ILE A 441 2.35 15.60 -7.58
CA ILE A 441 3.69 16.17 -7.39
C ILE A 441 3.86 17.42 -8.23
N MET A 442 3.54 17.38 -9.53
CA MET A 442 3.61 18.54 -10.40
C MET A 442 2.74 19.70 -9.90
N MET A 443 1.48 19.41 -9.54
CA MET A 443 0.58 20.45 -8.99
C MET A 443 1.14 21.07 -7.70
N THR A 444 1.82 20.28 -6.86
CA THR A 444 2.45 20.79 -5.63
C THR A 444 3.61 21.72 -5.96
N VAL A 445 4.49 21.34 -6.91
CA VAL A 445 5.61 22.17 -7.33
C VAL A 445 5.12 23.48 -7.95
N PHE A 446 4.12 23.42 -8.86
CA PHE A 446 3.54 24.63 -9.46
C PHE A 446 2.95 25.57 -8.40
N LYS A 447 2.25 25.02 -7.39
CA LYS A 447 1.69 25.81 -6.30
C LYS A 447 2.78 26.47 -5.46
N MET A 448 3.87 25.76 -5.16
CA MET A 448 5.02 26.35 -4.44
C MET A 448 5.61 27.54 -5.21
N VAL A 449 5.84 27.39 -6.51
CA VAL A 449 6.37 28.47 -7.37
C VAL A 449 5.39 29.65 -7.46
N SER A 450 4.09 29.38 -7.61
CA SER A 450 3.06 30.42 -7.66
C SER A 450 2.98 31.23 -6.36
N ASN A 451 3.06 30.56 -5.21
CA ASN A 451 3.05 31.23 -3.89
C ASN A 451 4.29 32.12 -3.70
N LEU A 452 5.46 31.73 -4.21
CA LEU A 452 6.67 32.55 -4.18
C LEU A 452 6.49 33.82 -4.99
N ASN A 453 5.88 33.73 -6.19
CA ASN A 453 5.64 34.89 -7.05
C ASN A 453 4.61 35.88 -6.48
N LEU A 454 3.61 35.40 -5.74
CA LEU A 454 2.63 36.25 -5.07
C LEU A 454 3.24 37.02 -3.89
N ASN A 455 4.10 36.37 -3.11
CA ASN A 455 4.76 36.98 -1.95
C ASN A 455 5.95 37.90 -2.32
N SER A 456 6.47 37.81 -3.55
CA SER A 456 7.51 38.73 -4.06
C SER A 456 6.93 40.08 -4.55
N LYS A 457 5.60 40.21 -4.62
CA LYS A 457 4.89 41.44 -5.04
C LYS A 457 4.32 42.26 -3.88
N ILE A 458 4.56 41.82 -2.63
CA ILE A 458 4.30 42.51 -1.38
C ILE A 458 5.64 42.88 -0.72
#